data_55a84c4fe0a16dc186f7337ad4f902ec
#
_entry.id   55a84c4fe0a16dc186f7337ad4f902ec
#
_cell.length_a   1.000
_cell.length_b   1.000
_cell.length_c   1.000
_cell.angle_alpha   90.00
_cell.angle_beta   90.00
_cell.angle_gamma   90.00
#
_symmetry.space_group_name_H-M   'P 1'
#
loop_
_entity.id
_entity.type
_entity.pdbx_description
1 polymer ?
#
loop_
_entity_poly.entity_id
_entity_poly.type
_entity_poly.pdbx_seq_one_letter_code
_entity_poly.pdbx_strand_id
1 'polypeptide(L)'
;MIRVYIALGSNLAQPLQQVNTALEALEHIPRTRLIVCSPLYRTKPLGPQNQPDYLNAVVALDTQLPPEQLLDHTQEIERNQGRVRKDERWGPRTLDLDMMLYGDLVINTERLTVPHYGLKQREFMLYPLADIAPGLVFPDGETLAECLQRVPKNGMTLWHQPKA
;
A
#
# COMPACT_ATOMS: atom_id res chain seq x y z
N MET A 1 -12.02 16.22 -5.86
CA MET A 1 -11.56 14.88 -5.48
C MET A 1 -10.29 14.97 -4.65
N ILE A 2 -10.13 14.04 -3.75
CA ILE A 2 -8.96 13.99 -2.87
C ILE A 2 -7.99 12.93 -3.37
N ARG A 3 -6.70 13.26 -3.46
CA ARG A 3 -5.65 12.30 -3.81
C ARG A 3 -5.32 11.44 -2.61
N VAL A 4 -5.44 10.13 -2.78
CA VAL A 4 -5.18 9.12 -1.74
C VAL A 4 -4.08 8.17 -2.23
N TYR A 5 -3.17 7.79 -1.35
CA TYR A 5 -2.15 6.80 -1.66
C TYR A 5 -2.37 5.57 -0.80
N ILE A 6 -2.37 4.41 -1.45
CA ILE A 6 -2.61 3.12 -0.80
C ILE A 6 -1.46 2.18 -1.11
N ALA A 7 -0.91 1.55 -0.07
CA ALA A 7 0.10 0.51 -0.23
C ALA A 7 -0.59 -0.85 -0.39
N LEU A 8 -0.15 -1.62 -1.37
CA LEU A 8 -0.60 -3.00 -1.60
C LEU A 8 0.53 -3.96 -1.25
N GLY A 9 0.17 -5.05 -0.59
CA GLY A 9 1.14 -6.10 -0.29
C GLY A 9 0.49 -7.46 -0.30
N SER A 10 1.23 -8.47 -0.79
CA SER A 10 0.77 -9.85 -0.79
C SER A 10 1.98 -10.79 -0.80
N ASN A 11 1.92 -11.89 -0.04
CA ASN A 11 2.96 -12.92 -0.09
C ASN A 11 2.41 -14.34 -0.06
N LEU A 12 1.11 -14.50 -0.34
CA LEU A 12 0.48 -15.82 -0.43
C LEU A 12 -0.31 -15.96 -1.73
N ALA A 13 -0.53 -17.20 -2.14
CA ALA A 13 -1.53 -17.56 -3.14
C ALA A 13 -1.39 -16.73 -4.43
N GLN A 14 -0.24 -16.82 -5.10
CA GLN A 14 0.02 -16.12 -6.35
C GLN A 14 -0.06 -14.59 -6.19
N PRO A 15 0.93 -13.98 -5.56
CA PRO A 15 0.88 -12.55 -5.20
C PRO A 15 0.57 -11.62 -6.37
N LEU A 16 1.10 -11.89 -7.56
CA LEU A 16 0.84 -11.03 -8.71
C LEU A 16 -0.64 -11.04 -9.09
N GLN A 17 -1.27 -12.21 -9.10
CA GLN A 17 -2.69 -12.32 -9.39
C GLN A 17 -3.51 -11.58 -8.33
N GLN A 18 -3.13 -11.70 -7.06
CA GLN A 18 -3.81 -10.99 -5.97
C GLN A 18 -3.74 -9.48 -6.17
N VAL A 19 -2.58 -8.96 -6.53
CA VAL A 19 -2.41 -7.52 -6.77
C VAL A 19 -3.22 -7.08 -7.99
N ASN A 20 -3.19 -7.82 -9.08
CA ASN A 20 -3.94 -7.46 -10.29
C ASN A 20 -5.45 -7.46 -10.02
N THR A 21 -5.95 -8.43 -9.27
CA THR A 21 -7.36 -8.48 -8.89
C THR A 21 -7.73 -7.29 -8.00
N ALA A 22 -6.83 -6.93 -7.08
CA ALA A 22 -7.04 -5.77 -6.22
C ALA A 22 -7.09 -4.46 -7.02
N LEU A 23 -6.24 -4.31 -8.02
CA LEU A 23 -6.25 -3.12 -8.88
C LEU A 23 -7.57 -2.98 -9.61
N GLU A 24 -8.12 -4.07 -10.15
CA GLU A 24 -9.43 -4.05 -10.77
C GLU A 24 -10.53 -3.66 -9.77
N ALA A 25 -10.47 -4.22 -8.56
CA ALA A 25 -11.45 -3.91 -7.52
C ALA A 25 -11.39 -2.44 -7.11
N LEU A 26 -10.19 -1.88 -6.99
CA LEU A 26 -10.02 -0.47 -6.66
C LEU A 26 -10.63 0.44 -7.72
N GLU A 27 -10.53 0.07 -8.99
CA GLU A 27 -11.15 0.84 -10.09
C GLU A 27 -12.68 0.87 -9.99
N HIS A 28 -13.29 -0.12 -9.34
CA HIS A 28 -14.74 -0.23 -9.23
C HIS A 28 -15.31 0.38 -7.95
N ILE A 29 -14.47 0.96 -7.08
CA ILE A 29 -14.97 1.68 -5.91
C ILE A 29 -15.77 2.90 -6.38
N PRO A 30 -17.01 3.10 -5.87
CA PRO A 30 -17.83 4.24 -6.32
C PRO A 30 -17.14 5.57 -6.03
N ARG A 31 -17.35 6.55 -6.91
CA ARG A 31 -16.84 7.91 -6.76
C ARG A 31 -15.32 7.98 -6.61
N THR A 32 -14.63 7.00 -7.14
CA THR A 32 -13.19 6.84 -6.98
C THR A 32 -12.58 6.45 -8.31
N ARG A 33 -11.40 6.99 -8.59
CA ARG A 33 -10.68 6.71 -9.84
C ARG A 33 -9.27 6.26 -9.50
N LEU A 34 -8.84 5.15 -10.07
CA LEU A 34 -7.45 4.72 -10.00
C LEU A 34 -6.64 5.56 -10.98
N ILE A 35 -5.62 6.25 -10.49
CA ILE A 35 -4.83 7.18 -11.29
C ILE A 35 -3.57 6.50 -11.83
N VAL A 36 -2.78 5.88 -10.94
CA VAL A 36 -1.53 5.25 -11.33
C VAL A 36 -1.12 4.20 -10.30
N CYS A 37 -0.42 3.17 -10.76
CA CYS A 37 0.20 2.16 -9.91
C CYS A 37 1.71 2.24 -10.09
N SER A 38 2.46 2.14 -9.00
CA SER A 38 3.92 2.08 -9.05
C SER A 38 4.39 0.78 -9.71
N PRO A 39 5.67 0.70 -10.08
CA PRO A 39 6.27 -0.61 -10.36
C PRO A 39 6.07 -1.56 -9.18
N LEU A 40 6.11 -2.85 -9.45
CA LEU A 40 5.94 -3.88 -8.44
C LEU A 40 7.29 -4.27 -7.87
N TYR A 41 7.38 -4.38 -6.55
CA TYR A 41 8.64 -4.65 -5.86
C TYR A 41 8.58 -5.94 -5.06
N ARG A 42 9.72 -6.61 -4.98
CA ARG A 42 9.92 -7.77 -4.11
C ARG A 42 10.61 -7.31 -2.83
N THR A 43 10.05 -7.65 -1.70
CA THR A 43 10.62 -7.29 -0.39
C THR A 43 10.59 -8.49 0.54
N LYS A 44 11.46 -8.44 1.56
CA LYS A 44 11.49 -9.48 2.58
C LYS A 44 10.36 -9.27 3.59
N PRO A 45 9.80 -10.33 4.16
CA PRO A 45 8.75 -10.17 5.17
C PRO A 45 9.29 -9.50 6.44
N LEU A 46 8.38 -8.75 7.10
CA LEU A 46 8.62 -8.16 8.41
C LEU A 46 8.37 -9.22 9.46
N GLY A 47 8.89 -9.91 10.07
CA GLY A 47 8.55 -10.95 11.03
C GLY A 47 9.22 -12.27 10.66
N PRO A 48 8.53 -13.40 10.80
CA PRO A 48 9.16 -14.69 10.53
C PRO A 48 9.75 -14.76 9.13
N GLN A 49 11.03 -15.15 9.03
CA GLN A 49 11.76 -15.17 7.76
C GLN A 49 11.51 -16.45 6.96
N ASN A 50 10.73 -17.37 7.48
CA ASN A 50 10.38 -18.61 6.79
C ASN A 50 9.13 -18.50 5.92
N GLN A 51 8.61 -17.31 5.72
CA GLN A 51 7.49 -17.07 4.82
C GLN A 51 7.98 -16.49 3.50
N PRO A 52 7.18 -16.58 2.42
CA PRO A 52 7.56 -16.03 1.12
C PRO A 52 7.80 -14.52 1.15
N ASP A 53 8.58 -14.04 0.21
CA ASP A 53 8.75 -12.59 0.01
C ASP A 53 7.43 -11.93 -0.35
N TYR A 54 7.31 -10.65 0.00
CA TYR A 54 6.15 -9.84 -0.36
C TYR A 54 6.30 -9.25 -1.76
N LEU A 55 5.18 -9.16 -2.44
CA LEU A 55 5.00 -8.29 -3.59
C LEU A 55 4.36 -7.00 -3.07
N ASN A 56 5.03 -5.87 -3.28
CA ASN A 56 4.56 -4.57 -2.79
C ASN A 56 4.44 -3.57 -3.93
N ALA A 57 3.45 -2.70 -3.82
CA ALA A 57 3.24 -1.58 -4.74
C ALA A 57 2.51 -0.46 -4.02
N VAL A 58 2.48 0.71 -4.64
CA VAL A 58 1.68 1.84 -4.16
C VAL A 58 0.83 2.35 -5.31
N VAL A 59 -0.42 2.65 -5.02
CA VAL A 59 -1.34 3.24 -6.00
C VAL A 59 -1.78 4.61 -5.55
N ALA A 60 -2.09 5.46 -6.53
CA ALA A 60 -2.75 6.73 -6.30
C ALA A 60 -4.19 6.63 -6.76
N LEU A 61 -5.11 7.05 -5.90
CA LEU A 61 -6.53 7.18 -6.21
C LEU A 61 -6.96 8.62 -6.09
N ASP A 62 -7.96 9.02 -6.86
CA ASP A 62 -8.71 10.25 -6.60
C ASP A 62 -10.12 9.83 -6.16
N THR A 63 -10.57 10.35 -5.03
CA THR A 63 -11.85 9.92 -4.45
C THR A 63 -12.68 11.09 -3.95
N GLN A 64 -14.00 10.92 -4.01
CA GLN A 64 -14.96 11.80 -3.35
C GLN A 64 -15.47 11.21 -2.03
N LEU A 65 -15.06 9.98 -1.71
CA LEU A 65 -15.53 9.32 -0.48
C LEU A 65 -14.81 9.86 0.75
N PRO A 66 -15.51 10.02 1.87
CA PRO A 66 -14.85 10.28 3.14
C PRO A 66 -13.88 9.16 3.51
N PRO A 67 -12.88 9.44 4.36
CA PRO A 67 -11.82 8.45 4.64
C PRO A 67 -12.32 7.11 5.14
N GLU A 68 -13.27 7.08 6.08
CA GLU A 68 -13.75 5.80 6.63
C GLU A 68 -14.62 5.04 5.65
N GLN A 69 -15.33 5.72 4.76
CA GLN A 69 -16.07 5.02 3.70
C GLN A 69 -15.12 4.38 2.69
N LEU A 70 -14.04 5.08 2.34
CA LEU A 70 -13.03 4.48 1.49
C LEU A 70 -12.40 3.26 2.18
N LEU A 71 -12.13 3.37 3.47
CA LEU A 71 -11.61 2.26 4.26
C LEU A 71 -12.54 1.05 4.23
N ASP A 72 -13.86 1.28 4.33
CA ASP A 72 -14.84 0.19 4.23
C ASP A 72 -14.67 -0.59 2.92
N HIS A 73 -14.47 0.12 1.81
CA HIS A 73 -14.29 -0.51 0.52
C HIS A 73 -12.97 -1.28 0.42
N THR A 74 -11.88 -0.71 0.93
CA THR A 74 -10.59 -1.42 0.89
C THR A 74 -10.61 -2.66 1.77
N GLN A 75 -11.26 -2.60 2.92
CA GLN A 75 -11.41 -3.77 3.80
C GLN A 75 -12.28 -4.85 3.16
N GLU A 76 -13.32 -4.46 2.43
CA GLU A 76 -14.14 -5.41 1.69
C GLU A 76 -13.34 -6.13 0.62
N ILE A 77 -12.47 -5.40 -0.10
CA ILE A 77 -11.59 -6.01 -1.09
C ILE A 77 -10.66 -7.04 -0.44
N GLU A 78 -10.08 -6.69 0.71
CA GLU A 78 -9.23 -7.62 1.45
C GLU A 78 -9.98 -8.89 1.83
N ARG A 79 -11.19 -8.76 2.35
CA ARG A 79 -12.02 -9.91 2.73
C ARG A 79 -12.39 -10.77 1.52
N ASN A 80 -12.74 -10.15 0.42
CA ASN A 80 -13.12 -10.87 -0.80
C ASN A 80 -11.97 -11.65 -1.40
N GLN A 81 -10.73 -11.24 -1.12
CA GLN A 81 -9.53 -11.94 -1.58
C GLN A 81 -8.96 -12.89 -0.53
N GLY A 82 -9.74 -13.23 0.47
CA GLY A 82 -9.41 -14.32 1.38
C GLY A 82 -8.61 -13.92 2.61
N ARG A 83 -8.56 -12.63 2.95
CA ARG A 83 -7.88 -12.23 4.19
C ARG A 83 -8.66 -12.75 5.38
N VAL A 84 -8.02 -13.56 6.21
CA VAL A 84 -8.58 -14.04 7.47
C VAL A 84 -7.81 -13.36 8.60
N ARG A 85 -8.52 -12.74 9.53
CA ARG A 85 -7.90 -12.17 10.73
C ARG A 85 -7.37 -13.30 11.58
N LYS A 86 -6.06 -13.36 11.73
CA LYS A 86 -5.38 -14.29 12.62
C LYS A 86 -4.62 -13.49 13.65
N ASP A 87 -4.28 -14.13 14.76
CA ASP A 87 -3.53 -13.51 15.83
C ASP A 87 -2.10 -13.18 15.44
N GLU A 88 -1.62 -13.68 14.31
CA GLU A 88 -0.27 -13.41 13.83
C GLU A 88 -0.19 -12.07 13.12
N ARG A 89 0.35 -11.08 13.81
CA ARG A 89 0.49 -9.72 13.30
C ARG A 89 1.38 -9.64 12.05
N TRP A 90 2.46 -10.41 12.02
CA TRP A 90 3.46 -10.39 10.96
C TRP A 90 3.44 -11.66 10.10
N GLY A 91 2.34 -12.40 10.17
CA GLY A 91 2.20 -13.63 9.39
C GLY A 91 1.90 -13.35 7.92
N PRO A 92 1.84 -14.42 7.11
CA PRO A 92 1.54 -14.29 5.68
C PRO A 92 0.17 -13.66 5.43
N ARG A 93 0.08 -12.89 4.35
CA ARG A 93 -1.16 -12.20 3.95
C ARG A 93 -1.46 -12.44 2.49
N THR A 94 -2.71 -12.76 2.18
CA THR A 94 -3.18 -12.86 0.81
C THR A 94 -3.15 -11.48 0.15
N LEU A 95 -3.63 -10.47 0.87
CA LEU A 95 -3.66 -9.10 0.39
C LEU A 95 -3.78 -8.13 1.56
N ASP A 96 -2.93 -7.13 1.57
CA ASP A 96 -3.03 -5.96 2.45
C ASP A 96 -3.23 -4.71 1.61
N LEU A 97 -4.18 -3.87 2.01
CA LEU A 97 -4.39 -2.55 1.43
C LEU A 97 -4.33 -1.54 2.58
N ASP A 98 -3.24 -0.78 2.64
CA ASP A 98 -3.00 0.19 3.70
C ASP A 98 -3.12 1.61 3.17
N MET A 99 -4.08 2.37 3.67
CA MET A 99 -4.19 3.79 3.33
C MET A 99 -3.03 4.54 3.97
N MET A 100 -2.15 5.10 3.14
CA MET A 100 -0.97 5.80 3.60
C MET A 100 -1.22 7.28 3.82
N LEU A 101 -1.92 7.91 2.87
CA LEU A 101 -2.20 9.34 2.86
C LEU A 101 -3.59 9.58 2.29
N TYR A 102 -4.28 10.56 2.85
CA TYR A 102 -5.58 11.03 2.35
C TYR A 102 -5.51 12.56 2.23
N GLY A 103 -5.11 13.04 1.05
CA GLY A 103 -4.81 14.45 0.88
C GLY A 103 -3.77 14.90 1.89
N ASP A 104 -4.00 16.03 2.53
CA ASP A 104 -3.14 16.57 3.60
C ASP A 104 -3.72 16.33 5.00
N LEU A 105 -4.71 15.46 5.11
CA LEU A 105 -5.38 15.25 6.39
C LEU A 105 -4.54 14.43 7.35
N VAL A 106 -4.67 14.76 8.63
CA VAL A 106 -4.16 13.94 9.73
C VAL A 106 -5.38 13.35 10.42
N ILE A 107 -5.48 12.02 10.38
CA ILE A 107 -6.63 11.28 10.92
C ILE A 107 -6.13 10.32 12.00
N ASN A 108 -6.79 10.34 13.13
CA ASN A 108 -6.42 9.47 14.24
C ASN A 108 -7.69 9.01 14.95
N THR A 109 -8.31 7.96 14.40
CA THR A 109 -9.49 7.33 14.96
C THR A 109 -9.16 5.88 15.32
N GLU A 110 -10.10 5.20 15.98
CA GLU A 110 -9.92 3.79 16.30
C GLU A 110 -9.75 2.93 15.06
N ARG A 111 -10.36 3.31 13.94
CA ARG A 111 -10.33 2.54 12.71
C ARG A 111 -9.21 2.93 11.77
N LEU A 112 -8.72 4.18 11.83
CA LEU A 112 -7.85 4.70 10.79
C LEU A 112 -6.85 5.71 11.34
N THR A 113 -5.58 5.48 11.05
CA THR A 113 -4.50 6.42 11.32
C THR A 113 -3.84 6.80 10.00
N VAL A 114 -3.90 8.08 9.67
CA VAL A 114 -3.32 8.65 8.45
C VAL A 114 -2.58 9.94 8.83
N PRO A 115 -1.35 10.16 8.42
CA PRO A 115 -0.47 9.26 7.65
C PRO A 115 -0.22 7.94 8.36
N HIS A 116 -0.01 6.89 7.57
CA HIS A 116 0.25 5.56 8.12
C HIS A 116 1.47 5.59 9.04
N TYR A 117 1.38 4.93 10.19
CA TYR A 117 2.42 5.02 11.23
C TYR A 117 3.80 4.53 10.78
N GLY A 118 3.86 3.62 9.81
CA GLY A 118 5.12 3.09 9.30
C GLY A 118 5.64 3.77 8.04
N LEU A 119 4.90 4.74 7.50
CA LEU A 119 5.19 5.30 6.17
C LEU A 119 6.61 5.85 6.05
N LYS A 120 7.07 6.60 7.03
CA LYS A 120 8.37 7.28 6.96
C LYS A 120 9.57 6.37 7.26
N GLN A 121 9.31 5.11 7.60
CA GLN A 121 10.34 4.17 8.04
C GLN A 121 10.43 2.93 7.17
N ARG A 122 9.43 2.69 6.30
CA ARG A 122 9.33 1.46 5.53
C ARG A 122 9.67 1.70 4.07
N GLU A 123 10.76 1.10 3.61
CA GLU A 123 11.24 1.21 2.23
C GLU A 123 10.19 0.74 1.22
N PHE A 124 9.42 -0.29 1.57
CA PHE A 124 8.41 -0.84 0.67
C PHE A 124 7.17 0.05 0.51
N MET A 125 7.08 1.11 1.29
CA MET A 125 6.08 2.17 1.11
C MET A 125 6.70 3.40 0.46
N LEU A 126 7.88 3.81 0.93
CA LEU A 126 8.52 5.05 0.48
C LEU A 126 9.00 5.01 -0.97
N TYR A 127 9.70 3.95 -1.38
CA TYR A 127 10.27 3.89 -2.72
C TYR A 127 9.20 3.76 -3.80
N PRO A 128 8.19 2.89 -3.66
CA PRO A 128 7.10 2.87 -4.63
C PRO A 128 6.31 4.18 -4.66
N LEU A 129 6.13 4.83 -3.52
CA LEU A 129 5.48 6.15 -3.47
C LEU A 129 6.29 7.18 -4.25
N ALA A 130 7.61 7.16 -4.12
CA ALA A 130 8.48 8.09 -4.83
C ALA A 130 8.42 7.89 -6.35
N ASP A 131 8.19 6.67 -6.80
CA ASP A 131 8.06 6.40 -8.24
C ASP A 131 6.86 7.11 -8.86
N ILE A 132 5.80 7.33 -8.10
CA ILE A 132 4.58 7.95 -8.62
C ILE A 132 4.31 9.36 -8.09
N ALA A 133 5.02 9.78 -7.03
CA ALA A 133 4.84 11.09 -6.43
C ALA A 133 6.16 11.64 -5.87
N PRO A 134 7.19 11.83 -6.72
CA PRO A 134 8.53 12.19 -6.24
C PRO A 134 8.59 13.53 -5.52
N GLY A 135 7.68 14.46 -5.84
CA GLY A 135 7.64 15.79 -5.21
C GLY A 135 6.73 15.89 -4.01
N LEU A 136 6.30 14.75 -3.45
CA LEU A 136 5.33 14.75 -2.36
C LEU A 136 5.88 15.44 -1.10
N VAL A 137 5.02 16.23 -0.46
CA VAL A 137 5.26 16.81 0.86
C VAL A 137 4.24 16.24 1.82
N PHE A 138 4.70 15.72 2.95
CA PHE A 138 3.80 15.16 3.96
C PHE A 138 3.04 16.26 4.70
N PRO A 139 1.92 15.93 5.37
CA PRO A 139 1.14 16.93 6.09
C PRO A 139 1.93 17.72 7.14
N ASP A 140 3.01 17.16 7.69
CA ASP A 140 3.87 17.85 8.65
C ASP A 140 4.93 18.75 8.01
N GLY A 141 4.97 18.83 6.67
CA GLY A 141 5.92 19.66 5.95
C GLY A 141 7.20 18.98 5.52
N GLU A 142 7.49 17.77 6.02
CA GLU A 142 8.66 17.01 5.58
C GLU A 142 8.43 16.51 4.15
N THR A 143 9.49 16.48 3.35
CA THR A 143 9.40 15.99 1.98
C THR A 143 9.69 14.49 1.90
N LEU A 144 9.10 13.85 0.91
CA LEU A 144 9.40 12.44 0.62
C LEU A 144 10.90 12.23 0.35
N ALA A 145 11.51 13.16 -0.38
CA ALA A 145 12.95 13.10 -0.67
C ALA A 145 13.81 13.07 0.61
N GLU A 146 13.44 13.85 1.63
CA GLU A 146 14.13 13.83 2.91
C GLU A 146 14.02 12.48 3.60
N CYS A 147 12.83 11.86 3.55
CA CYS A 147 12.64 10.52 4.12
C CYS A 147 13.49 9.48 3.41
N LEU A 148 13.59 9.54 2.08
CA LEU A 148 14.37 8.58 1.30
C LEU A 148 15.85 8.61 1.67
N GLN A 149 16.38 9.76 2.08
CA GLN A 149 17.77 9.87 2.49
C GLN A 149 18.07 9.09 3.78
N ARG A 150 17.06 8.86 4.61
CA ARG A 150 17.22 8.17 5.89
C ARG A 150 16.93 6.68 5.81
N VAL A 151 16.23 6.23 4.76
CA VAL A 151 15.70 4.87 4.69
C VAL A 151 16.36 4.11 3.53
N PRO A 152 17.24 3.15 3.83
CA PRO A 152 17.86 2.33 2.78
C PRO A 152 16.84 1.36 2.16
N LYS A 153 17.14 0.90 0.96
CA LYS A 153 16.25 -0.04 0.26
C LYS A 153 16.16 -1.43 0.89
N ASN A 154 17.13 -1.81 1.71
CA ASN A 154 17.17 -3.11 2.41
C ASN A 154 17.02 -4.33 1.48
N GLY A 155 17.62 -4.26 0.29
CA GLY A 155 17.58 -5.35 -0.67
C GLY A 155 16.29 -5.44 -1.48
N MET A 156 15.44 -4.42 -1.42
CA MET A 156 14.22 -4.37 -2.23
C MET A 156 14.58 -4.33 -3.71
N THR A 157 13.94 -5.19 -4.51
CA THR A 157 14.17 -5.30 -5.94
C THR A 157 12.87 -5.29 -6.72
N LEU A 158 12.95 -5.05 -8.03
CA LEU A 158 11.76 -5.14 -8.88
C LEU A 158 11.27 -6.59 -8.97
N TRP A 159 9.96 -6.74 -9.01
CA TRP A 159 9.35 -8.05 -9.20
C TRP A 159 9.45 -8.44 -10.66
N HIS A 160 10.24 -9.50 -10.96
CA HIS A 160 10.37 -10.00 -12.30
C HIS A 160 9.50 -11.22 -12.48
N GLN A 161 8.65 -11.18 -13.50
CA GLN A 161 7.92 -12.38 -13.88
C GLN A 161 8.63 -13.08 -15.03
N PRO A 162 8.70 -14.40 -14.99
CA PRO A 162 9.10 -15.12 -16.20
C PRO A 162 8.13 -14.79 -17.32
N LYS A 163 8.67 -14.45 -18.48
CA LYS A 163 7.82 -14.26 -19.65
C LYS A 163 7.22 -15.62 -20.03
N ALA A 164 5.93 -15.64 -20.20
CA ALA A 164 5.25 -16.82 -20.66
C ALA A 164 5.67 -17.17 -22.09
#